data_90f140637aadb20b9c7a38f63215d593
#
_entry.id   90f140637aadb20b9c7a38f63215d593
#
_cell.length_a   1.000
_cell.length_b   1.000
_cell.length_c   1.000
_cell.angle_alpha   90.00
_cell.angle_beta   90.00
_cell.angle_gamma   90.00
#
_symmetry.space_group_name_H-M   'P 1'
#
loop_
_entity.id
_entity.type
_entity.pdbx_description
1 polymer ?
#
loop_
_entity_poly.entity_id
_entity_poly.type
_entity_poly.pdbx_seq_one_letter_code
_entity_poly.pdbx_strand_id
1 'polypeptide(L)'
;MKKRSILILFLSVIGLTSFAYPSMIVEHYTAERGLPNNIVNCTLKGSEGFVWFGTWYGLCSFDGTKFRSYDNRDGFYSADIPPRKIQRIVEDKNGFLWLKTIDRKLYLFDKKHESFHAVYDDVKEYSENIQIIKIQTTADGDVLLLTKDKSLLRAHTDKEGKITMKQLHDSRPNINHYDMRLKHNVLCETSEFINWVGMDYQILSLRKGAGLKDKPADFIQKKIAGSPDQFTCASYNSRCLWLGDRNGHIYSIDPENGVVNRYEIPGMDQPVVNLLVTETGLVYITTSEGVYEYNIGYKQLTKLPLSIDGRETGTIFIDKYDKIWFQEGNNALVYYDPLNKANRRF
;
A
#
# COMPACT_ATOMS: atom_id res chain seq x y z
N MET A 1 -26.46 -72.10 31.86
CA MET A 1 -25.40 -71.49 31.02
C MET A 1 -25.79 -70.03 30.76
N LYS A 2 -25.14 -69.05 31.45
CA LYS A 2 -25.42 -67.60 31.32
C LYS A 2 -24.48 -67.04 30.24
N LYS A 3 -25.05 -66.58 29.11
CA LYS A 3 -24.28 -65.79 28.11
C LYS A 3 -24.06 -64.40 28.66
N ARG A 4 -22.81 -64.08 28.89
CA ARG A 4 -22.37 -62.71 29.18
C ARG A 4 -22.19 -61.94 27.86
N SER A 5 -23.06 -60.99 27.61
CA SER A 5 -22.92 -60.03 26.51
C SER A 5 -21.88 -58.99 26.92
N ILE A 6 -20.77 -58.96 26.23
CA ILE A 6 -19.75 -57.91 26.36
C ILE A 6 -20.21 -56.75 25.53
N LEU A 7 -20.68 -55.68 26.20
CA LEU A 7 -20.99 -54.41 25.57
C LEU A 7 -19.67 -53.66 25.36
N ILE A 8 -19.16 -53.67 24.15
CA ILE A 8 -18.00 -52.84 23.77
C ILE A 8 -18.50 -51.42 23.61
N LEU A 9 -18.24 -50.58 24.60
CA LEU A 9 -18.48 -49.15 24.55
C LEU A 9 -17.39 -48.54 23.66
N PHE A 10 -17.69 -48.30 22.39
CA PHE A 10 -16.86 -47.45 21.54
C PHE A 10 -17.00 -46.02 22.03
N LEU A 11 -16.12 -45.60 22.92
CA LEU A 11 -15.90 -44.18 23.17
C LEU A 11 -15.25 -43.61 21.91
N SER A 12 -16.05 -43.04 21.03
CA SER A 12 -15.56 -42.12 20.01
C SER A 12 -15.05 -40.89 20.72
N VAL A 13 -13.76 -40.89 20.96
CA VAL A 13 -13.02 -39.65 21.26
C VAL A 13 -13.07 -38.79 20.01
N ILE A 14 -14.14 -38.01 19.88
CA ILE A 14 -14.14 -36.87 18.98
C ILE A 14 -13.10 -35.92 19.55
N GLY A 15 -11.90 -36.08 19.06
CA GLY A 15 -10.86 -35.05 19.29
C GLY A 15 -11.41 -33.73 18.76
N LEU A 16 -11.93 -32.92 19.66
CA LEU A 16 -12.03 -31.49 19.45
C LEU A 16 -10.60 -31.01 19.24
N THR A 17 -10.14 -31.11 18.01
CA THR A 17 -9.00 -30.33 17.57
C THR A 17 -9.49 -28.89 17.67
N SER A 18 -9.33 -28.33 18.86
CA SER A 18 -9.30 -26.88 19.03
C SER A 18 -8.19 -26.43 18.06
N PHE A 19 -8.58 -25.94 16.90
CA PHE A 19 -7.68 -25.13 16.10
C PHE A 19 -7.38 -23.90 16.99
N ALA A 20 -6.36 -24.03 17.82
CA ALA A 20 -5.76 -22.86 18.45
C ALA A 20 -5.25 -22.02 17.30
N TYR A 21 -6.03 -21.02 16.90
CA TYR A 21 -5.51 -19.95 16.04
C TYR A 21 -4.25 -19.44 16.74
N PRO A 22 -3.13 -19.32 16.02
CA PRO A 22 -1.93 -18.79 16.61
C PRO A 22 -2.31 -17.45 17.25
N SER A 23 -2.05 -17.30 18.55
CA SER A 23 -2.32 -16.06 19.27
C SER A 23 -1.44 -14.99 18.63
N MET A 24 -2.07 -14.12 17.86
CA MET A 24 -1.38 -13.00 17.25
C MET A 24 -1.04 -12.01 18.35
N ILE A 25 0.22 -11.62 18.42
CA ILE A 25 0.62 -10.53 19.32
C ILE A 25 0.27 -9.24 18.58
N VAL A 26 -0.75 -8.59 19.07
CA VAL A 26 -1.08 -7.22 18.68
C VAL A 26 -0.33 -6.31 19.62
N GLU A 27 0.71 -5.66 19.15
CA GLU A 27 1.37 -4.61 19.90
C GLU A 27 0.74 -3.26 19.53
N HIS A 28 0.18 -2.61 20.53
CA HIS A 28 -0.38 -1.27 20.37
C HIS A 28 0.72 -0.23 20.60
N TYR A 29 1.09 0.45 19.55
CA TYR A 29 2.01 1.57 19.63
C TYR A 29 1.22 2.88 19.69
N THR A 30 1.40 3.61 20.78
CA THR A 30 0.70 4.86 21.09
C THR A 30 1.69 6.02 21.30
N ALA A 31 1.16 7.24 21.38
CA ALA A 31 1.97 8.42 21.70
C ALA A 31 2.62 8.32 23.09
N GLU A 32 2.02 7.59 24.01
CA GLU A 32 2.58 7.31 25.35
C GLU A 32 3.80 6.40 25.29
N ARG A 33 3.95 5.64 24.19
CA ARG A 33 5.09 4.76 23.92
C ARG A 33 6.10 5.34 22.95
N GLY A 34 6.01 6.64 22.64
CA GLY A 34 7.00 7.38 21.88
C GLY A 34 6.63 7.69 20.43
N LEU A 35 5.44 7.32 19.94
CA LEU A 35 4.95 7.81 18.64
C LEU A 35 4.71 9.33 18.72
N PRO A 36 5.00 10.09 17.65
CA PRO A 36 4.68 11.52 17.62
C PRO A 36 3.20 11.80 17.70
N ASN A 37 2.37 10.88 17.22
CA ASN A 37 0.91 10.96 17.23
C ASN A 37 0.29 9.58 16.98
N ASN A 38 -0.87 9.31 17.59
CA ASN A 38 -1.60 8.04 17.43
C ASN A 38 -2.18 7.86 16.02
N ILE A 39 -2.30 8.94 15.23
CA ILE A 39 -2.78 8.85 13.86
C ILE A 39 -1.58 8.58 12.95
N VAL A 40 -1.38 7.32 12.60
CA VAL A 40 -0.40 6.85 11.63
C VAL A 40 -1.09 6.71 10.28
N ASN A 41 -0.68 7.51 9.30
CA ASN A 41 -1.29 7.51 7.98
C ASN A 41 -0.62 6.52 7.02
N CYS A 42 0.65 6.23 7.23
CA CYS A 42 1.41 5.29 6.40
C CYS A 42 2.62 4.74 7.16
N THR A 43 3.07 3.58 6.69
CA THR A 43 4.26 2.90 7.20
C THR A 43 5.15 2.48 6.04
N LEU A 44 6.45 2.40 6.29
CA LEU A 44 7.44 1.89 5.37
C LEU A 44 8.50 1.12 6.16
N LYS A 45 8.87 -0.09 5.71
CA LYS A 45 10.08 -0.72 6.18
C LYS A 45 11.26 -0.25 5.33
N GLY A 46 12.17 0.50 5.95
CA GLY A 46 13.37 1.01 5.32
C GLY A 46 14.38 -0.10 5.00
N SER A 47 15.23 0.15 4.02
CA SER A 47 16.27 -0.77 3.59
C SER A 47 17.27 -1.10 4.70
N GLU A 48 17.48 -0.20 5.65
CA GLU A 48 18.30 -0.37 6.85
C GLU A 48 17.65 -1.25 7.93
N GLY A 49 16.37 -1.59 7.78
CA GLY A 49 15.63 -2.44 8.70
C GLY A 49 14.72 -1.69 9.67
N PHE A 50 14.81 -0.36 9.77
CA PHE A 50 13.89 0.44 10.56
C PHE A 50 12.49 0.46 9.94
N VAL A 51 11.49 0.61 10.80
CA VAL A 51 10.12 0.90 10.35
C VAL A 51 9.89 2.40 10.46
N TRP A 52 9.50 3.01 9.35
CA TRP A 52 9.20 4.43 9.26
C TRP A 52 7.70 4.65 9.31
N PHE A 53 7.29 5.65 10.06
CA PHE A 53 5.89 6.01 10.24
C PHE A 53 5.65 7.45 9.79
N GLY A 54 4.72 7.63 8.88
CA GLY A 54 4.18 8.94 8.54
C GLY A 54 2.94 9.20 9.40
N THR A 55 3.05 10.19 10.26
CA THR A 55 1.98 10.53 11.20
C THR A 55 1.36 11.88 10.89
N TRP A 56 0.30 12.19 11.62
CA TRP A 56 -0.31 13.53 11.56
C TRP A 56 0.65 14.65 12.00
N TYR A 57 1.60 14.34 12.90
CA TYR A 57 2.56 15.32 13.40
C TYR A 57 3.97 15.21 12.82
N GLY A 58 4.24 14.27 11.92
CA GLY A 58 5.53 14.20 11.25
C GLY A 58 6.03 12.79 11.02
N LEU A 59 7.33 12.69 10.78
CA LEU A 59 8.06 11.46 10.51
C LEU A 59 8.58 10.86 11.82
N CYS A 60 8.52 9.53 11.93
CA CYS A 60 9.05 8.78 13.03
C CYS A 60 9.69 7.48 12.52
N SER A 61 10.78 7.04 13.12
CA SER A 61 11.36 5.70 12.91
C SER A 61 11.23 4.85 14.16
N PHE A 62 11.25 3.51 13.95
CA PHE A 62 11.28 2.51 14.99
C PHE A 62 12.34 1.47 14.67
N ASP A 63 13.27 1.24 15.60
CA ASP A 63 14.40 0.32 15.45
C ASP A 63 14.11 -1.12 15.92
N GLY A 64 12.88 -1.38 16.38
CA GLY A 64 12.46 -2.62 17.04
C GLY A 64 12.34 -2.48 18.56
N THR A 65 12.86 -1.40 19.15
CA THR A 65 12.85 -1.15 20.59
C THR A 65 12.38 0.26 20.95
N LYS A 66 12.78 1.26 20.18
CA LYS A 66 12.54 2.68 20.46
C LYS A 66 12.01 3.43 19.24
N PHE A 67 11.13 4.37 19.53
CA PHE A 67 10.69 5.36 18.54
C PHE A 67 11.61 6.57 18.57
N ARG A 68 11.88 7.10 17.38
CA ARG A 68 12.58 8.37 17.19
C ARG A 68 11.75 9.27 16.30
N SER A 69 11.34 10.41 16.83
CA SER A 69 10.62 11.44 16.09
C SER A 69 11.58 12.40 15.42
N TYR A 70 11.25 12.81 14.19
CA TYR A 70 11.98 13.79 13.40
C TYR A 70 11.13 15.06 13.30
N ASP A 71 10.80 15.61 14.45
CA ASP A 71 10.12 16.89 14.57
C ASP A 71 11.09 17.94 15.17
N ASN A 72 10.89 19.17 14.80
CA ASN A 72 11.79 20.26 15.19
C ASN A 72 11.67 20.67 16.69
N ARG A 73 11.20 19.77 17.56
CA ARG A 73 10.99 20.09 18.97
C ARG A 73 12.28 20.42 19.70
N ASP A 74 13.39 19.87 19.26
CA ASP A 74 14.68 20.02 19.91
C ASP A 74 15.61 21.07 19.25
N GLY A 75 15.14 21.78 18.23
CA GLY A 75 15.89 22.88 17.58
C GLY A 75 17.13 22.45 16.80
N PHE A 76 17.31 21.16 16.53
CA PHE A 76 18.50 20.61 15.87
C PHE A 76 18.42 20.53 14.35
N TYR A 77 17.27 20.85 13.76
CA TYR A 77 17.08 20.69 12.33
C TYR A 77 17.19 22.03 11.59
N SER A 78 17.83 21.97 10.43
CA SER A 78 18.06 23.11 9.54
C SER A 78 16.76 23.83 9.15
N ALA A 79 16.88 24.95 8.45
CA ALA A 79 15.87 25.97 8.18
C ALA A 79 14.48 25.49 7.67
N ASP A 80 14.35 24.25 7.24
CA ASP A 80 13.10 23.72 6.71
C ASP A 80 12.21 23.13 7.80
N ILE A 81 10.99 23.61 7.86
CA ILE A 81 9.98 23.11 8.80
C ILE A 81 9.65 21.65 8.45
N PRO A 82 9.82 20.69 9.39
CA PRO A 82 9.48 19.30 9.15
C PRO A 82 8.05 19.13 8.65
N PRO A 83 7.83 18.30 7.63
CA PRO A 83 6.49 18.10 7.08
C PRO A 83 5.57 17.44 8.10
N ARG A 84 4.33 17.91 8.17
CA ARG A 84 3.26 17.32 8.96
C ARG A 84 2.25 16.62 8.05
N LYS A 85 1.38 15.82 8.64
CA LYS A 85 0.29 15.12 7.91
C LYS A 85 0.84 14.28 6.76
N ILE A 86 1.91 13.52 7.04
CA ILE A 86 2.54 12.66 6.05
C ILE A 86 1.54 11.56 5.68
N GLN A 87 1.21 11.46 4.40
CA GLN A 87 0.23 10.52 3.87
C GLN A 87 0.89 9.29 3.24
N ARG A 88 2.08 9.44 2.70
CA ARG A 88 2.83 8.36 2.04
C ARG A 88 4.32 8.55 2.23
N ILE A 89 5.02 7.44 2.42
CA ILE A 89 6.47 7.37 2.44
C ILE A 89 6.88 6.33 1.40
N VAL A 90 7.89 6.64 0.60
CA VAL A 90 8.60 5.67 -0.23
C VAL A 90 10.10 5.92 -0.10
N GLU A 91 10.90 4.88 -0.26
CA GLU A 91 12.36 4.96 -0.23
C GLU A 91 12.90 4.76 -1.64
N ASP A 92 13.86 5.59 -2.03
CA ASP A 92 14.55 5.43 -3.30
C ASP A 92 15.82 4.56 -3.16
N LYS A 93 16.49 4.30 -4.27
CA LYS A 93 17.68 3.44 -4.32
C LYS A 93 18.89 3.98 -3.55
N ASN A 94 18.93 5.29 -3.30
CA ASN A 94 20.01 5.95 -2.57
C ASN A 94 19.69 6.08 -1.07
N GLY A 95 18.51 5.59 -0.65
CA GLY A 95 18.09 5.55 0.74
C GLY A 95 17.38 6.81 1.21
N PHE A 96 17.11 7.78 0.34
CA PHE A 96 16.29 8.93 0.69
C PHE A 96 14.82 8.56 0.83
N LEU A 97 14.14 9.16 1.81
CA LEU A 97 12.71 8.99 1.95
C LEU A 97 11.96 10.13 1.27
N TRP A 98 11.08 9.77 0.37
CA TRP A 98 10.15 10.68 -0.28
C TRP A 98 8.85 10.71 0.51
N LEU A 99 8.49 11.89 0.99
CA LEU A 99 7.36 12.10 1.89
C LEU A 99 6.29 12.91 1.18
N LYS A 100 5.14 12.31 0.95
CA LYS A 100 3.97 13.01 0.43
C LYS A 100 3.03 13.36 1.57
N THR A 101 2.63 14.63 1.66
CA THR A 101 1.70 15.12 2.67
C THR A 101 0.24 15.13 2.18
N ILE A 102 -0.72 15.29 3.10
CA ILE A 102 -2.15 15.35 2.77
C ILE A 102 -2.47 16.56 1.89
N ASP A 103 -1.80 17.71 2.12
CA ASP A 103 -1.90 18.92 1.31
C ASP A 103 -1.15 18.83 -0.04
N ARG A 104 -0.72 17.60 -0.40
CA ARG A 104 -0.11 17.22 -1.69
C ARG A 104 1.27 17.80 -1.96
N LYS A 105 1.96 18.25 -0.92
CA LYS A 105 3.35 18.63 -0.98
C LYS A 105 4.27 17.41 -0.96
N LEU A 106 5.47 17.59 -1.44
CA LEU A 106 6.49 16.57 -1.55
C LEU A 106 7.78 17.04 -0.89
N TYR A 107 8.32 16.19 -0.02
CA TYR A 107 9.58 16.43 0.69
C TYR A 107 10.51 15.24 0.49
N LEU A 108 11.80 15.51 0.50
CA LEU A 108 12.86 14.52 0.60
C LEU A 108 13.42 14.56 2.02
N PHE A 109 13.61 13.40 2.63
CA PHE A 109 14.29 13.27 3.92
C PHE A 109 15.59 12.51 3.72
N ASP A 110 16.69 13.16 4.05
CA ASP A 110 18.02 12.56 4.12
C ASP A 110 18.21 11.90 5.48
N LYS A 111 18.23 10.56 5.49
CA LYS A 111 18.41 9.78 6.71
C LYS A 111 19.79 9.95 7.34
N LYS A 112 20.81 10.27 6.54
CA LYS A 112 22.20 10.42 7.01
C LYS A 112 22.39 11.74 7.75
N HIS A 113 21.82 12.82 7.22
CA HIS A 113 21.94 14.16 7.79
C HIS A 113 20.71 14.55 8.61
N GLU A 114 19.69 13.69 8.64
CA GLU A 114 18.40 13.91 9.32
C GLU A 114 17.76 15.25 8.95
N SER A 115 17.83 15.59 7.67
CA SER A 115 17.35 16.86 7.15
C SER A 115 16.21 16.68 6.15
N PHE A 116 15.28 17.63 6.15
CA PHE A 116 14.17 17.70 5.20
C PHE A 116 14.45 18.74 4.13
N HIS A 117 14.09 18.42 2.90
CA HIS A 117 14.12 19.33 1.76
C HIS A 117 12.77 19.37 1.08
N ALA A 118 12.25 20.55 0.78
CA ALA A 118 11.07 20.66 -0.08
C ALA A 118 11.50 20.40 -1.53
N VAL A 119 10.94 19.35 -2.15
CA VAL A 119 11.36 18.92 -3.50
C VAL A 119 11.20 20.00 -4.56
N TYR A 120 10.29 20.94 -4.37
CA TYR A 120 10.05 22.05 -5.32
C TYR A 120 11.17 23.08 -5.36
N ASP A 121 11.97 23.17 -4.30
CA ASP A 121 13.09 24.12 -4.24
C ASP A 121 14.22 23.68 -5.17
N ASP A 122 14.40 22.37 -5.35
CA ASP A 122 15.44 21.80 -6.19
C ASP A 122 15.04 21.73 -7.68
N VAL A 123 13.74 21.71 -7.98
CA VAL A 123 13.22 21.46 -9.33
C VAL A 123 12.31 22.59 -9.78
N LYS A 124 12.91 23.75 -10.06
CA LYS A 124 12.21 25.00 -10.41
C LYS A 124 11.31 24.92 -11.65
N GLU A 125 11.57 23.97 -12.55
CA GLU A 125 10.73 23.72 -13.73
C GLU A 125 9.34 23.22 -13.36
N TYR A 126 9.22 22.60 -12.19
CA TYR A 126 7.97 22.10 -11.64
C TYR A 126 7.56 23.06 -10.52
N SER A 127 6.85 24.12 -10.90
CA SER A 127 6.42 25.18 -9.97
C SER A 127 5.67 24.65 -8.76
N GLU A 128 5.62 25.42 -7.67
CA GLU A 128 4.87 25.12 -6.42
C GLU A 128 3.40 24.70 -6.63
N ASN A 129 2.86 24.93 -7.82
CA ASN A 129 1.50 24.59 -8.21
C ASN A 129 1.30 23.10 -8.57
N ILE A 130 2.37 22.32 -8.75
CA ILE A 130 2.24 20.88 -9.00
C ILE A 130 1.80 20.19 -7.72
N GLN A 131 0.60 19.64 -7.76
CA GLN A 131 0.04 18.86 -6.65
C GLN A 131 0.23 17.37 -6.91
N ILE A 132 1.03 16.72 -6.06
CA ILE A 132 1.28 15.28 -6.14
C ILE A 132 0.14 14.53 -5.47
N ILE A 133 -0.52 13.63 -6.20
CA ILE A 133 -1.60 12.80 -5.66
C ILE A 133 -1.13 11.41 -5.26
N LYS A 134 -0.12 10.87 -5.93
CA LYS A 134 0.46 9.57 -5.56
C LYS A 134 1.95 9.51 -5.86
N ILE A 135 2.68 8.77 -5.03
CA ILE A 135 4.10 8.44 -5.22
C ILE A 135 4.28 6.93 -5.13
N GLN A 136 5.23 6.39 -5.90
CA GLN A 136 5.56 4.97 -5.93
C GLN A 136 7.03 4.78 -6.31
N THR A 137 7.75 3.90 -5.63
CA THR A 137 9.10 3.51 -6.02
C THR A 137 9.06 2.57 -7.21
N THR A 138 9.93 2.78 -8.18
CA THR A 138 10.14 1.90 -9.33
C THR A 138 11.03 0.71 -8.99
N ALA A 139 11.03 -0.33 -9.83
CA ALA A 139 11.87 -1.50 -9.63
C ALA A 139 13.38 -1.17 -9.63
N ASP A 140 13.79 -0.13 -10.35
CA ASP A 140 15.17 0.35 -10.37
C ASP A 140 15.46 1.46 -9.33
N GLY A 141 14.48 1.70 -8.45
CA GLY A 141 14.60 2.53 -7.26
C GLY A 141 14.51 4.03 -7.49
N ASP A 142 14.03 4.48 -8.65
CA ASP A 142 13.58 5.85 -8.84
C ASP A 142 12.15 6.04 -8.27
N VAL A 143 11.59 7.22 -8.34
CA VAL A 143 10.24 7.50 -7.82
C VAL A 143 9.33 8.01 -8.93
N LEU A 144 8.20 7.33 -9.12
CA LEU A 144 7.11 7.80 -9.97
C LEU A 144 6.21 8.74 -9.17
N LEU A 145 5.81 9.82 -9.83
CA LEU A 145 4.93 10.84 -9.28
C LEU A 145 3.72 11.00 -10.20
N LEU A 146 2.54 10.82 -9.63
CA LEU A 146 1.28 11.13 -10.31
C LEU A 146 0.78 12.47 -9.79
N THR A 147 0.56 13.40 -10.71
CA THR A 147 0.11 14.75 -10.39
C THR A 147 -1.42 14.86 -10.41
N LYS A 148 -1.96 15.95 -9.89
CA LYS A 148 -3.41 16.20 -9.86
C LYS A 148 -4.00 16.30 -11.27
N ASP A 149 -3.27 16.83 -12.21
CA ASP A 149 -3.63 16.89 -13.63
C ASP A 149 -3.40 15.56 -14.36
N LYS A 150 -3.07 14.49 -13.62
CA LYS A 150 -2.82 13.13 -14.12
C LYS A 150 -1.59 12.98 -15.01
N SER A 151 -0.71 13.97 -15.03
CA SER A 151 0.60 13.83 -15.64
C SER A 151 1.47 12.86 -14.84
N LEU A 152 2.29 12.10 -15.53
CA LEU A 152 3.20 11.13 -14.94
C LEU A 152 4.63 11.64 -15.02
N LEU A 153 5.29 11.75 -13.88
CA LEU A 153 6.68 12.15 -13.76
C LEU A 153 7.51 11.01 -13.17
N ARG A 154 8.79 10.97 -13.52
CA ARG A 154 9.79 10.12 -12.88
C ARG A 154 10.87 11.01 -12.28
N ALA A 155 11.11 10.83 -11.00
CA ALA A 155 12.14 11.52 -10.25
C ALA A 155 13.30 10.57 -9.94
N HIS A 156 14.49 11.08 -10.06
CA HIS A 156 15.75 10.42 -9.76
C HIS A 156 16.54 11.28 -8.78
N THR A 157 17.07 10.70 -7.72
CA THR A 157 18.06 11.32 -6.83
C THR A 157 19.44 10.78 -7.12
N ASP A 158 20.47 11.64 -7.04
CA ASP A 158 21.85 11.19 -6.95
C ASP A 158 22.24 10.84 -5.49
N LYS A 159 23.49 10.49 -5.25
CA LYS A 159 23.97 10.13 -3.90
C LYS A 159 24.02 11.31 -2.94
N GLU A 160 24.09 12.51 -3.45
CA GLU A 160 24.10 13.77 -2.74
C GLU A 160 22.70 14.33 -2.47
N GLY A 161 21.66 13.64 -2.95
CA GLY A 161 20.26 14.02 -2.78
C GLY A 161 19.75 15.02 -3.81
N LYS A 162 20.55 15.35 -4.85
CA LYS A 162 20.11 16.22 -5.93
C LYS A 162 19.05 15.53 -6.78
N ILE A 163 17.94 16.22 -6.98
CA ILE A 163 16.77 15.69 -7.68
C ILE A 163 16.79 16.10 -9.15
N THR A 164 16.50 15.14 -10.02
CA THR A 164 16.19 15.37 -11.43
C THR A 164 14.84 14.74 -11.76
N MET A 165 14.01 15.45 -12.53
CA MET A 165 12.70 14.95 -12.93
C MET A 165 12.58 14.86 -14.43
N LYS A 166 11.86 13.82 -14.89
CA LYS A 166 11.52 13.61 -16.29
C LYS A 166 10.02 13.36 -16.40
N GLN A 167 9.36 14.10 -17.28
CA GLN A 167 7.98 13.84 -17.62
C GLN A 167 7.89 12.62 -18.54
N LEU A 168 7.09 11.64 -18.13
CA LEU A 168 6.82 10.42 -18.92
C LEU A 168 5.54 10.54 -19.74
N HIS A 169 4.54 11.24 -19.20
CA HIS A 169 3.27 11.49 -19.87
C HIS A 169 2.66 12.82 -19.41
N ASP A 170 2.08 13.55 -20.37
CA ASP A 170 1.42 14.82 -20.14
C ASP A 170 -0.07 14.69 -20.46
N SER A 171 -0.90 14.85 -19.42
CA SER A 171 -2.37 14.80 -19.56
C SER A 171 -3.02 16.19 -19.58
N ARG A 172 -2.24 17.27 -19.54
CA ARG A 172 -2.71 18.66 -19.37
C ARG A 172 -3.61 19.27 -20.42
N PRO A 173 -3.79 18.76 -21.65
CA PRO A 173 -4.60 19.47 -22.66
C PRO A 173 -6.07 19.69 -22.30
N ASN A 174 -6.59 19.07 -21.23
CA ASN A 174 -8.02 19.10 -20.90
C ASN A 174 -8.32 19.43 -19.43
N ILE A 175 -7.71 20.48 -18.86
CA ILE A 175 -7.86 20.87 -17.46
C ILE A 175 -9.17 21.65 -17.23
N ASN A 176 -10.31 21.06 -17.38
CA ASN A 176 -11.57 21.75 -17.03
C ASN A 176 -12.42 21.03 -15.99
N HIS A 177 -12.00 19.93 -15.40
CA HIS A 177 -12.82 19.25 -14.39
C HIS A 177 -12.02 18.94 -13.11
N TYR A 178 -12.30 19.76 -12.08
CA TYR A 178 -12.03 19.44 -10.69
C TYR A 178 -12.96 18.30 -10.25
N ASP A 179 -12.50 17.06 -10.35
CA ASP A 179 -13.20 15.98 -9.70
C ASP A 179 -12.42 15.50 -8.47
N MET A 180 -12.88 15.94 -7.30
CA MET A 180 -12.36 15.57 -5.98
C MET A 180 -12.76 14.14 -5.57
N ARG A 181 -13.57 13.44 -6.37
CA ARG A 181 -14.18 12.14 -6.03
C ARG A 181 -13.27 10.95 -6.20
N LEU A 182 -12.07 11.11 -6.78
CA LEU A 182 -11.11 10.02 -6.87
C LEU A 182 -10.47 9.75 -5.51
N LYS A 183 -11.12 8.97 -4.70
CA LYS A 183 -10.55 8.45 -3.46
C LYS A 183 -9.37 7.51 -3.72
N HIS A 184 -9.30 6.90 -4.90
CA HIS A 184 -8.36 5.83 -5.20
C HIS A 184 -7.57 6.14 -6.48
N ASN A 185 -6.36 6.65 -6.30
CA ASN A 185 -5.46 6.91 -7.40
C ASN A 185 -4.54 5.71 -7.59
N VAL A 186 -4.70 5.02 -8.71
CA VAL A 186 -3.78 3.97 -9.12
C VAL A 186 -2.48 4.61 -9.60
N LEU A 187 -1.38 4.14 -9.11
CA LEU A 187 -0.04 4.31 -9.67
C LEU A 187 0.77 3.11 -9.26
N CYS A 188 1.18 2.30 -10.20
CA CYS A 188 1.97 1.11 -9.95
C CYS A 188 2.82 0.75 -11.16
N GLU A 189 3.86 -0.02 -10.90
CA GLU A 189 4.76 -0.54 -11.92
C GLU A 189 4.70 -2.07 -11.92
N THR A 190 4.56 -2.66 -13.09
CA THR A 190 4.78 -4.08 -13.32
C THR A 190 6.17 -4.30 -13.93
N SER A 191 6.51 -5.53 -14.33
CA SER A 191 7.81 -5.81 -14.98
C SER A 191 8.06 -4.93 -16.19
N GLU A 192 7.06 -4.69 -17.02
CA GLU A 192 7.22 -3.97 -18.31
C GLU A 192 6.44 -2.67 -18.42
N PHE A 193 5.46 -2.42 -17.54
CA PHE A 193 4.54 -1.29 -17.68
C PHE A 193 4.47 -0.43 -16.43
N ILE A 194 4.14 0.83 -16.67
CA ILE A 194 3.70 1.78 -15.65
C ILE A 194 2.21 1.99 -15.84
N ASN A 195 1.43 1.80 -14.77
CA ASN A 195 -0.02 1.91 -14.79
C ASN A 195 -0.49 3.04 -13.89
N TRP A 196 -1.43 3.86 -14.36
CA TRP A 196 -2.03 4.96 -13.57
C TRP A 196 -3.45 5.26 -14.00
N VAL A 197 -4.16 6.06 -13.22
CA VAL A 197 -5.48 6.57 -13.59
C VAL A 197 -5.33 7.82 -14.45
N GLY A 198 -5.85 7.80 -15.66
CA GLY A 198 -5.90 8.94 -16.59
C GLY A 198 -6.99 9.96 -16.28
N MET A 199 -7.14 10.98 -17.14
CA MET A 199 -8.09 12.07 -16.95
C MET A 199 -9.54 11.63 -16.92
N ASP A 200 -9.93 10.69 -17.77
CA ASP A 200 -11.30 10.18 -17.86
C ASP A 200 -11.52 8.96 -16.96
N TYR A 201 -10.77 8.88 -15.86
CA TYR A 201 -10.81 7.77 -14.90
C TYR A 201 -10.45 6.40 -15.49
N GLN A 202 -9.79 6.40 -16.62
CA GLN A 202 -9.31 5.19 -17.26
C GLN A 202 -8.02 4.72 -16.57
N ILE A 203 -7.81 3.42 -16.47
CA ILE A 203 -6.48 2.91 -16.18
C ILE A 203 -5.70 2.86 -17.47
N LEU A 204 -4.60 3.58 -17.47
CA LEU A 204 -3.68 3.68 -18.60
C LEU A 204 -2.43 2.87 -18.28
N SER A 205 -1.84 2.27 -19.31
CA SER A 205 -0.57 1.53 -19.24
C SER A 205 0.40 2.04 -20.27
N LEU A 206 1.59 2.43 -19.81
CA LEU A 206 2.68 2.87 -20.66
C LEU A 206 3.83 1.86 -20.56
N ARG A 207 4.32 1.35 -21.70
CA ARG A 207 5.49 0.46 -21.71
C ARG A 207 6.71 1.21 -21.21
N LYS A 208 7.52 0.58 -20.37
CA LYS A 208 8.79 1.15 -19.89
C LYS A 208 9.72 1.45 -21.07
N GLY A 209 10.36 2.59 -21.01
CA GLY A 209 11.22 3.07 -22.11
C GLY A 209 10.46 3.74 -23.26
N ALA A 210 9.13 3.77 -23.25
CA ALA A 210 8.35 4.52 -24.22
C ALA A 210 8.67 6.03 -24.15
N GLY A 211 8.58 6.70 -25.29
CA GLY A 211 8.77 8.14 -25.38
C GLY A 211 7.52 8.92 -24.99
N LEU A 212 7.69 10.24 -24.77
CA LEU A 212 6.58 11.14 -24.39
C LEU A 212 5.44 11.18 -25.41
N LYS A 213 5.72 10.84 -26.69
CA LYS A 213 4.74 10.85 -27.79
C LYS A 213 3.95 9.54 -27.89
N ASP A 214 4.39 8.49 -27.20
CA ASP A 214 3.70 7.21 -27.23
C ASP A 214 2.39 7.31 -26.48
N LYS A 215 1.34 6.72 -27.06
CA LYS A 215 0.01 6.73 -26.46
C LYS A 215 -0.13 5.54 -25.53
N PRO A 216 -0.51 5.75 -24.26
CA PRO A 216 -0.84 4.65 -23.37
C PRO A 216 -2.05 3.86 -23.88
N ALA A 217 -2.05 2.57 -23.61
CA ALA A 217 -3.24 1.74 -23.80
C ALA A 217 -4.26 2.01 -22.70
N ASP A 218 -5.53 1.96 -23.05
CA ASP A 218 -6.66 2.12 -22.12
C ASP A 218 -7.38 0.80 -21.95
N PHE A 219 -7.43 0.30 -20.71
CA PHE A 219 -7.98 -1.02 -20.43
C PHE A 219 -9.36 -1.02 -19.78
N ILE A 220 -9.74 0.02 -19.03
CA ILE A 220 -10.98 -0.03 -18.27
C ILE A 220 -12.21 0.16 -19.13
N GLN A 221 -12.24 1.16 -20.00
CA GLN A 221 -13.46 1.47 -20.77
C GLN A 221 -13.83 0.36 -21.76
N LYS A 222 -12.88 -0.44 -22.19
CA LYS A 222 -13.12 -1.45 -23.21
C LYS A 222 -13.58 -2.79 -22.67
N LYS A 223 -13.30 -3.12 -21.40
CA LYS A 223 -13.42 -4.51 -20.92
C LYS A 223 -14.12 -4.69 -19.56
N ILE A 224 -14.22 -3.64 -18.73
CA ILE A 224 -14.98 -3.69 -17.48
C ILE A 224 -16.22 -2.85 -17.67
N ALA A 225 -17.38 -3.51 -17.70
CA ALA A 225 -18.66 -2.82 -17.71
C ALA A 225 -18.84 -2.16 -16.33
N GLY A 226 -18.76 -0.85 -16.26
CA GLY A 226 -18.96 -0.08 -15.04
C GLY A 226 -18.14 1.21 -14.99
N SER A 227 -18.48 2.06 -14.02
CA SER A 227 -17.73 3.28 -13.76
C SER A 227 -16.46 3.00 -12.97
N PRO A 228 -15.34 3.67 -13.25
CA PRO A 228 -14.15 3.64 -12.41
C PRO A 228 -14.40 4.00 -10.94
N ASP A 229 -15.46 4.73 -10.64
CA ASP A 229 -15.89 5.07 -9.28
C ASP A 229 -16.25 3.85 -8.42
N GLN A 230 -16.48 2.70 -9.04
CA GLN A 230 -16.72 1.45 -8.30
C GLN A 230 -15.46 0.88 -7.65
N PHE A 231 -14.26 1.20 -8.20
CA PHE A 231 -13.01 0.67 -7.65
C PHE A 231 -12.62 1.41 -6.38
N THR A 232 -12.22 0.65 -5.39
CA THR A 232 -11.91 1.13 -4.05
C THR A 232 -10.43 1.10 -3.75
N CYS A 233 -9.70 0.14 -4.32
CA CYS A 233 -8.27 -0.02 -4.11
C CYS A 233 -7.58 -0.64 -5.32
N ALA A 234 -6.26 -0.56 -5.30
CA ALA A 234 -5.39 -1.19 -6.29
C ALA A 234 -4.15 -1.77 -5.64
N SER A 235 -3.69 -2.88 -6.18
CA SER A 235 -2.43 -3.53 -5.87
C SER A 235 -1.77 -3.98 -7.17
N TYR A 236 -0.57 -4.49 -7.09
CA TYR A 236 0.11 -5.08 -8.24
C TYR A 236 1.07 -6.17 -7.79
N ASN A 237 1.34 -7.07 -8.68
CA ASN A 237 2.47 -7.98 -8.61
C ASN A 237 3.36 -7.77 -9.85
N SER A 238 4.37 -8.60 -10.05
CA SER A 238 5.32 -8.42 -11.17
C SER A 238 4.65 -8.42 -12.56
N ARG A 239 3.44 -8.94 -12.69
CA ARG A 239 2.76 -9.17 -13.97
C ARG A 239 1.51 -8.33 -14.18
N CYS A 240 0.66 -8.24 -13.17
CA CYS A 240 -0.68 -7.71 -13.31
C CYS A 240 -0.96 -6.55 -12.35
N LEU A 241 -1.79 -5.63 -12.82
CA LEU A 241 -2.51 -4.69 -11.97
C LEU A 241 -3.76 -5.38 -11.41
N TRP A 242 -3.98 -5.21 -10.12
CA TRP A 242 -5.13 -5.76 -9.41
C TRP A 242 -5.99 -4.64 -8.84
N LEU A 243 -7.31 -4.79 -8.96
CA LEU A 243 -8.29 -3.83 -8.44
C LEU A 243 -9.29 -4.54 -7.54
N GLY A 244 -9.73 -3.86 -6.49
CA GLY A 244 -10.89 -4.23 -5.69
C GLY A 244 -12.05 -3.27 -5.93
N ASP A 245 -13.30 -3.76 -5.80
CA ASP A 245 -14.49 -2.92 -5.99
C ASP A 245 -15.37 -2.85 -4.73
N ARG A 246 -16.44 -2.05 -4.82
CA ARG A 246 -17.42 -1.84 -3.74
C ARG A 246 -18.31 -3.04 -3.48
N ASN A 247 -18.36 -3.99 -4.40
CA ASN A 247 -19.23 -5.17 -4.34
C ASN A 247 -18.49 -6.44 -3.91
N GLY A 248 -17.23 -6.31 -3.48
CA GLY A 248 -16.43 -7.45 -3.04
C GLY A 248 -15.73 -8.21 -4.17
N HIS A 249 -15.77 -7.71 -5.41
CA HIS A 249 -15.06 -8.35 -6.51
C HIS A 249 -13.62 -7.86 -6.60
N ILE A 250 -12.76 -8.72 -7.13
CA ILE A 250 -11.40 -8.35 -7.51
C ILE A 250 -11.18 -8.59 -9.01
N TYR A 251 -10.30 -7.80 -9.59
CA TYR A 251 -9.99 -7.85 -11.00
C TYR A 251 -8.48 -7.92 -11.19
N SER A 252 -8.01 -8.76 -12.11
CA SER A 252 -6.64 -8.67 -12.62
C SER A 252 -6.63 -8.11 -14.03
N ILE A 253 -5.70 -7.23 -14.31
CA ILE A 253 -5.49 -6.62 -15.62
C ILE A 253 -4.07 -6.94 -16.05
N ASP A 254 -3.95 -7.68 -17.14
CA ASP A 254 -2.68 -7.90 -17.80
C ASP A 254 -2.40 -6.73 -18.72
N PRO A 255 -1.40 -5.89 -18.44
CA PRO A 255 -1.12 -4.70 -19.21
C PRO A 255 -0.50 -5.00 -20.58
N GLU A 256 0.01 -6.20 -20.82
CA GLU A 256 0.62 -6.57 -22.09
C GLU A 256 -0.45 -6.84 -23.17
N ASN A 257 -1.44 -7.63 -22.84
CA ASN A 257 -2.49 -8.05 -23.78
C ASN A 257 -3.85 -7.44 -23.50
N GLY A 258 -3.99 -6.69 -22.41
CA GLY A 258 -5.22 -6.05 -21.98
C GLY A 258 -6.32 -7.03 -21.56
N VAL A 259 -5.95 -8.26 -21.19
CA VAL A 259 -6.91 -9.24 -20.65
C VAL A 259 -7.30 -8.81 -19.25
N VAL A 260 -8.61 -8.76 -19.01
CA VAL A 260 -9.20 -8.47 -17.71
C VAL A 260 -9.94 -9.70 -17.22
N ASN A 261 -9.54 -10.21 -16.06
CA ASN A 261 -10.25 -11.28 -15.36
C ASN A 261 -10.97 -10.68 -14.16
N ARG A 262 -12.24 -11.04 -13.99
CA ARG A 262 -13.03 -10.73 -12.81
C ARG A 262 -13.14 -11.99 -11.95
N TYR A 263 -12.91 -11.81 -10.65
CA TYR A 263 -13.06 -12.87 -9.66
C TYR A 263 -14.20 -12.52 -8.72
N GLU A 264 -15.20 -13.40 -8.71
CA GLU A 264 -16.26 -13.39 -7.71
C GLU A 264 -15.77 -14.22 -6.51
N ILE A 265 -15.70 -13.61 -5.35
CA ILE A 265 -15.19 -14.26 -4.15
C ILE A 265 -16.37 -14.80 -3.36
N PRO A 266 -16.52 -16.13 -3.20
CA PRO A 266 -17.66 -16.71 -2.52
C PRO A 266 -17.80 -16.17 -1.08
N GLY A 267 -18.99 -15.64 -0.76
CA GLY A 267 -19.29 -15.10 0.58
C GLY A 267 -18.72 -13.71 0.85
N MET A 268 -18.19 -13.02 -0.15
CA MET A 268 -17.75 -11.64 -0.04
C MET A 268 -18.72 -10.71 -0.78
N ASP A 269 -19.41 -9.88 -0.02
CA ASP A 269 -20.36 -8.86 -0.50
C ASP A 269 -20.01 -7.46 0.02
N GLN A 270 -18.87 -7.36 0.71
CA GLN A 270 -18.40 -6.12 1.34
C GLN A 270 -17.43 -5.37 0.41
N PRO A 271 -17.39 -4.03 0.47
CA PRO A 271 -16.39 -3.26 -0.25
C PRO A 271 -14.97 -3.72 0.09
N VAL A 272 -14.17 -3.98 -0.93
CA VAL A 272 -12.74 -4.24 -0.77
C VAL A 272 -12.06 -2.93 -0.41
N VAL A 273 -11.52 -2.79 0.79
CA VAL A 273 -10.86 -1.56 1.26
C VAL A 273 -9.40 -1.51 0.80
N ASN A 274 -8.68 -2.61 0.99
CA ASN A 274 -7.32 -2.79 0.48
C ASN A 274 -7.14 -4.19 -0.09
N LEU A 275 -6.17 -4.31 -0.98
CA LEU A 275 -5.85 -5.51 -1.71
C LEU A 275 -4.33 -5.66 -1.78
N LEU A 276 -3.83 -6.84 -1.46
CA LEU A 276 -2.43 -7.20 -1.60
C LEU A 276 -2.34 -8.55 -2.29
N VAL A 277 -1.64 -8.62 -3.40
CA VAL A 277 -1.50 -9.85 -4.19
C VAL A 277 -0.06 -10.30 -4.17
N THR A 278 0.16 -11.54 -3.76
CA THR A 278 1.48 -12.16 -3.76
C THR A 278 1.82 -12.74 -5.13
N GLU A 279 3.10 -12.97 -5.38
CA GLU A 279 3.55 -13.68 -6.59
C GLU A 279 3.05 -15.13 -6.67
N THR A 280 2.68 -15.72 -5.55
CA THR A 280 2.16 -17.10 -5.46
C THR A 280 0.66 -17.21 -5.72
N GLY A 281 -0.03 -16.08 -5.95
CA GLY A 281 -1.48 -16.06 -6.19
C GLY A 281 -2.33 -16.09 -4.93
N LEU A 282 -1.77 -15.82 -3.76
CA LEU A 282 -2.52 -15.49 -2.57
C LEU A 282 -2.91 -14.02 -2.59
N VAL A 283 -4.15 -13.74 -2.25
CA VAL A 283 -4.69 -12.39 -2.18
C VAL A 283 -5.15 -12.11 -0.76
N TYR A 284 -4.57 -11.08 -0.16
CA TYR A 284 -5.03 -10.58 1.13
C TYR A 284 -5.97 -9.41 0.91
N ILE A 285 -7.16 -9.52 1.45
CA ILE A 285 -8.27 -8.58 1.24
C ILE A 285 -8.65 -8.00 2.59
N THR A 286 -8.71 -6.70 2.69
CA THR A 286 -9.28 -6.02 3.86
C THR A 286 -10.64 -5.45 3.51
N THR A 287 -11.59 -5.62 4.41
CA THR A 287 -12.94 -5.05 4.36
C THR A 287 -13.27 -4.35 5.68
N SER A 288 -14.45 -3.79 5.82
CA SER A 288 -14.92 -3.27 7.12
C SER A 288 -15.14 -4.36 8.18
N GLU A 289 -15.23 -5.63 7.78
CA GLU A 289 -15.54 -6.76 8.67
C GLU A 289 -14.34 -7.62 9.04
N GLY A 290 -13.20 -7.41 8.39
CA GLY A 290 -12.01 -8.19 8.69
C GLY A 290 -10.99 -8.27 7.57
N VAL A 291 -9.97 -9.09 7.82
CA VAL A 291 -8.94 -9.44 6.84
C VAL A 291 -9.20 -10.86 6.37
N TYR A 292 -9.10 -11.07 5.09
CA TYR A 292 -9.33 -12.34 4.44
C TYR A 292 -8.12 -12.72 3.60
N GLU A 293 -7.82 -14.00 3.57
CA GLU A 293 -6.90 -14.63 2.63
C GLU A 293 -7.71 -15.37 1.57
N TYR A 294 -7.50 -15.04 0.31
CA TYR A 294 -8.14 -15.71 -0.82
C TYR A 294 -7.09 -16.39 -1.69
N ASN A 295 -7.23 -17.68 -1.88
CA ASN A 295 -6.40 -18.45 -2.79
C ASN A 295 -7.10 -18.53 -4.15
N ILE A 296 -6.52 -17.90 -5.18
CA ILE A 296 -7.09 -17.84 -6.52
C ILE A 296 -7.18 -19.24 -7.14
N GLY A 297 -6.14 -20.07 -6.98
CA GLY A 297 -6.07 -21.41 -7.58
C GLY A 297 -7.11 -22.36 -7.01
N TYR A 298 -7.32 -22.36 -5.71
CA TYR A 298 -8.28 -23.21 -5.01
C TYR A 298 -9.66 -22.58 -4.83
N LYS A 299 -9.82 -21.29 -5.17
CA LYS A 299 -11.05 -20.49 -4.94
C LYS A 299 -11.51 -20.54 -3.48
N GLN A 300 -10.57 -20.57 -2.56
CA GLN A 300 -10.83 -20.70 -1.12
C GLN A 300 -10.63 -19.36 -0.43
N LEU A 301 -11.67 -18.92 0.30
CA LEU A 301 -11.63 -17.75 1.15
C LEU A 301 -11.50 -18.18 2.61
N THR A 302 -10.57 -17.59 3.34
CA THR A 302 -10.35 -17.82 4.76
C THR A 302 -10.34 -16.48 5.48
N LYS A 303 -11.22 -16.30 6.46
CA LYS A 303 -11.16 -15.12 7.34
C LYS A 303 -10.00 -15.29 8.31
N LEU A 304 -9.10 -14.32 8.36
CA LEU A 304 -8.01 -14.33 9.33
C LEU A 304 -8.53 -13.90 10.71
N PRO A 305 -7.95 -14.45 11.79
CA PRO A 305 -8.39 -14.14 13.16
C PRO A 305 -7.89 -12.77 13.61
N LEU A 306 -8.20 -11.76 12.83
CA LEU A 306 -7.76 -10.38 13.02
C LEU A 306 -9.00 -9.54 13.25
N SER A 307 -9.10 -8.90 14.41
CA SER A 307 -10.17 -7.96 14.68
C SER A 307 -9.83 -6.62 14.03
N ILE A 308 -10.71 -6.17 13.17
CA ILE A 308 -10.68 -4.83 12.61
C ILE A 308 -11.82 -4.09 13.28
N ASP A 309 -11.50 -3.03 13.98
CA ASP A 309 -12.49 -2.20 14.67
C ASP A 309 -13.17 -1.26 13.66
N GLY A 310 -13.99 -1.82 12.76
CA GLY A 310 -14.96 -1.15 11.89
C GLY A 310 -14.56 0.13 11.16
N ARG A 311 -13.30 0.55 11.29
CA ARG A 311 -12.74 1.76 10.69
C ARG A 311 -11.81 1.39 9.55
N GLU A 312 -11.65 2.28 8.60
CA GLU A 312 -10.80 2.09 7.44
C GLU A 312 -9.46 1.48 7.87
N THR A 313 -9.22 0.23 7.49
CA THR A 313 -7.92 -0.40 7.69
C THR A 313 -6.91 0.36 6.86
N GLY A 314 -5.89 0.86 7.51
CA GLY A 314 -4.78 1.52 6.87
C GLY A 314 -4.03 0.58 5.91
N THR A 315 -2.88 1.01 5.50
CA THR A 315 -2.03 0.33 4.52
C THR A 315 -1.76 -1.13 4.89
N ILE A 316 -1.94 -2.04 3.95
CA ILE A 316 -1.45 -3.42 4.00
C ILE A 316 -0.18 -3.52 3.16
N PHE A 317 0.86 -4.18 3.64
CA PHE A 317 2.08 -4.42 2.87
C PHE A 317 2.79 -5.72 3.28
N ILE A 318 3.59 -6.26 2.37
CA ILE A 318 4.48 -7.42 2.62
C ILE A 318 5.90 -6.90 2.84
N ASP A 319 6.56 -7.40 3.88
CA ASP A 319 7.97 -7.10 4.09
C ASP A 319 8.88 -8.09 3.32
N LYS A 320 10.18 -7.85 3.35
CA LYS A 320 11.18 -8.70 2.66
C LYS A 320 11.26 -10.15 3.17
N TYR A 321 10.54 -10.50 4.22
CA TYR A 321 10.46 -11.84 4.79
C TYR A 321 9.09 -12.49 4.55
N ASP A 322 8.33 -11.97 3.57
CA ASP A 322 6.96 -12.40 3.25
C ASP A 322 5.96 -12.27 4.42
N LYS A 323 6.27 -11.36 5.34
CA LYS A 323 5.39 -11.05 6.46
C LYS A 323 4.42 -9.96 6.07
N ILE A 324 3.19 -10.08 6.55
CA ILE A 324 2.13 -9.14 6.24
C ILE A 324 1.93 -8.20 7.40
N TRP A 325 1.99 -6.92 7.08
CA TRP A 325 1.76 -5.85 8.03
C TRP A 325 0.50 -5.11 7.61
N PHE A 326 -0.33 -4.79 8.57
CA PHE A 326 -1.52 -3.97 8.35
C PHE A 326 -1.80 -3.11 9.57
N GLN A 327 -2.44 -1.99 9.30
CA GLN A 327 -2.85 -1.05 10.32
C GLN A 327 -4.28 -1.35 10.74
N GLU A 328 -4.48 -1.62 12.02
CA GLU A 328 -5.79 -1.79 12.64
C GLU A 328 -6.31 -0.43 13.11
N GLY A 329 -7.22 0.15 12.35
CA GLY A 329 -7.80 1.45 12.69
C GLY A 329 -6.77 2.54 12.97
N ASN A 330 -7.02 3.37 13.99
CA ASN A 330 -6.11 4.44 14.40
C ASN A 330 -5.14 4.03 15.52
N ASN A 331 -5.10 2.76 15.92
CA ASN A 331 -4.53 2.40 17.22
C ASN A 331 -3.45 1.32 17.20
N ALA A 332 -3.33 0.52 16.14
CA ALA A 332 -2.38 -0.58 16.16
C ALA A 332 -1.77 -0.90 14.80
N LEU A 333 -0.49 -1.24 14.82
CA LEU A 333 0.19 -1.90 13.73
C LEU A 333 0.21 -3.39 14.03
N VAL A 334 -0.29 -4.20 13.10
CA VAL A 334 -0.43 -5.64 13.23
C VAL A 334 0.48 -6.37 12.26
N TYR A 335 1.08 -7.43 12.74
CA TYR A 335 2.02 -8.27 12.03
C TYR A 335 1.48 -9.69 11.91
N TYR A 336 1.48 -10.25 10.72
CA TYR A 336 1.06 -11.62 10.43
C TYR A 336 2.11 -12.37 9.63
N ASP A 337 2.45 -13.59 10.11
CA ASP A 337 3.40 -14.49 9.44
C ASP A 337 2.63 -15.69 8.84
N PRO A 338 2.42 -15.73 7.51
CA PRO A 338 1.67 -16.81 6.88
C PRO A 338 2.40 -18.14 6.86
N LEU A 339 3.73 -18.15 6.95
CA LEU A 339 4.55 -19.36 6.88
C LEU A 339 4.71 -20.04 8.24
N ASN A 340 4.81 -19.24 9.29
CA ASN A 340 4.86 -19.71 10.66
C ASN A 340 3.51 -19.45 11.31
N LYS A 341 2.57 -20.38 11.20
CA LYS A 341 1.33 -20.36 11.98
C LYS A 341 1.61 -20.39 13.50
N ALA A 342 2.87 -20.35 13.90
CA ALA A 342 3.33 -20.30 15.28
C ALA A 342 3.79 -18.89 15.64
N ASN A 343 3.30 -18.42 16.77
CA ASN A 343 3.66 -17.14 17.41
C ASN A 343 5.16 -16.98 17.56
N ARG A 344 5.74 -15.91 17.01
CA ARG A 344 7.01 -15.40 17.50
C ARG A 344 6.75 -14.07 18.20
N ARG A 345 7.05 -14.07 19.49
CA ARG A 345 7.19 -12.85 20.29
C ARG A 345 8.48 -12.15 19.83
N PHE A 346 8.39 -10.88 19.52
CA PHE A 346 9.51 -9.97 19.48
C PHE A 346 9.43 -9.02 20.63
#